data_2f2211a4022bf3281ae03e23b1c7ea41
#
_entry.id   2f2211a4022bf3281ae03e23b1c7ea41
#
_cell.length_a   1.000
_cell.length_b   1.000
_cell.length_c   1.000
_cell.angle_alpha   90.00
_cell.angle_beta   90.00
_cell.angle_gamma   90.00
#
_symmetry.space_group_name_H-M   'P 1'
#
loop_
_entity.id
_entity.type
_entity.pdbx_description
1 polymer ?
#
loop_
_entity_poly.entity_id
_entity_poly.type
_entity_poly.pdbx_seq_one_letter_code
_entity_poly.pdbx_strand_id
1 'polypeptide(L)'
;MINAKTFYRKFVYPLLSACVLVLGAASLGCEHKHAAQAPPVPPQTANVKHAPGTEKSSGQDKASAKSESGKAPAESPQSPSSAQTEPEHQISPQEAEELFRSVDEILQFASKDTDLPIRRQVKRRLTSRDEVVAYIEKHMGEDEDAQRLRRSELVLKKFGLLPRDFDLQTFLVALLREQVAGYYDPKTKTVNLLSWIDPEQQKPVLAHELTHALQDQSFGLEKWMKAGITDLEKTKQPTPADIENDEASAARQAVVEGQAMVVLVDYMLAPTGQSLLNSPQIVEALKAGMLVGTADSIQFRNAPIYLKEALTFPYRYGIDFVAEVLNRRGKEMAFAGAFSNPPKTTRQIMEPQTYLSGERPEPMHLPDFEHDFKHYERFDIGAIGEFDVAVLIDQYEGADISKNLYPHWRGGYYYAARPKGDASAPLALLYVSRWSNAERAAEFAAVYAQSLPKRYKRAHETGSEQGHNFNFQTLTGKHAWLTEEGPVVIDVVGDTVLVAESLDQDTTDKVEHEVFAEVEIAK
;
A
#
# COMPACT_ATOMS: atom_id res chain seq x y z
N MET A 1 5.47 5.23 -5.23
CA MET A 1 5.27 3.75 -5.33
C MET A 1 6.17 3.24 -6.42
N ILE A 2 7.29 2.62 -6.00
CA ILE A 2 8.37 2.14 -6.86
C ILE A 2 7.78 1.26 -7.95
N ASN A 3 7.69 1.75 -9.15
CA ASN A 3 7.13 1.12 -10.37
C ASN A 3 5.87 0.22 -10.18
N ALA A 4 5.21 0.35 -9.03
CA ALA A 4 3.88 -0.20 -8.79
C ALA A 4 2.83 0.33 -9.80
N LYS A 5 3.20 1.33 -10.62
CA LYS A 5 2.34 1.98 -11.61
C LYS A 5 1.81 1.06 -12.65
N THR A 6 2.65 0.19 -13.17
CA THR A 6 2.19 -0.78 -14.14
C THR A 6 1.38 -1.84 -13.43
N PHE A 7 1.77 -2.17 -12.19
CA PHE A 7 1.02 -3.01 -11.30
C PHE A 7 -0.36 -2.42 -11.02
N TYR A 8 -0.44 -1.17 -10.54
CA TYR A 8 -1.72 -0.49 -10.31
C TYR A 8 -2.47 -0.19 -11.61
N ARG A 9 -1.78 0.22 -12.68
CA ARG A 9 -2.40 0.67 -13.93
C ARG A 9 -3.05 -0.43 -14.75
N LYS A 10 -2.57 -1.69 -14.68
CA LYS A 10 -3.09 -2.81 -15.48
C LYS A 10 -3.66 -3.96 -14.67
N PHE A 11 -3.21 -4.17 -13.45
CA PHE A 11 -3.60 -5.28 -12.60
C PHE A 11 -4.51 -4.90 -11.44
N VAL A 12 -4.24 -3.77 -10.82
CA VAL A 12 -5.01 -3.32 -9.64
C VAL A 12 -6.29 -2.62 -10.07
N TYR A 13 -6.23 -1.86 -11.17
CA TYR A 13 -7.38 -1.08 -11.64
C TYR A 13 -8.62 -1.92 -12.00
N PRO A 14 -8.53 -3.08 -12.68
CA PRO A 14 -9.73 -3.90 -12.90
C PRO A 14 -9.97 -4.97 -11.85
N LEU A 15 -9.03 -5.29 -10.95
CA LEU A 15 -9.10 -6.49 -10.12
C LEU A 15 -9.01 -6.24 -8.62
N LEU A 16 -8.37 -5.17 -8.17
CA LEU A 16 -8.22 -4.86 -6.74
C LEU A 16 -9.28 -3.90 -6.21
N SER A 17 -9.99 -3.14 -7.04
CA SER A 17 -11.23 -2.51 -6.57
C SER A 17 -12.19 -3.57 -6.02
N ALA A 18 -12.09 -4.80 -6.54
CA ALA A 18 -12.85 -5.94 -6.08
C ALA A 18 -12.32 -6.65 -4.82
N CYS A 19 -11.01 -6.62 -4.56
CA CYS A 19 -10.41 -7.51 -3.55
C CYS A 19 -10.49 -7.01 -2.10
N VAL A 20 -10.47 -5.70 -1.87
CA VAL A 20 -10.38 -5.14 -0.51
C VAL A 20 -11.75 -4.91 0.13
N LEU A 21 -12.82 -4.91 -0.66
CA LEU A 21 -14.15 -4.48 -0.23
C LEU A 21 -15.03 -5.54 0.46
N VAL A 22 -14.81 -6.84 0.22
CA VAL A 22 -15.66 -7.91 0.79
C VAL A 22 -15.60 -7.95 2.31
N LEU A 23 -14.54 -7.47 2.89
CA LEU A 23 -14.19 -7.76 4.27
C LEU A 23 -14.64 -6.68 5.28
N GLY A 24 -14.83 -5.44 4.81
CA GLY A 24 -15.32 -4.35 5.66
C GLY A 24 -16.84 -4.30 5.81
N ALA A 25 -17.59 -4.74 4.79
CA ALA A 25 -19.06 -4.68 4.79
C ALA A 25 -19.70 -5.77 5.66
N ALA A 26 -19.09 -6.93 5.80
CA ALA A 26 -19.62 -8.03 6.62
C ALA A 26 -19.55 -7.76 8.12
N SER A 27 -18.60 -6.94 8.60
CA SER A 27 -18.47 -6.62 10.03
C SER A 27 -19.40 -5.53 10.53
N LEU A 28 -19.96 -4.70 9.64
CA LEU A 28 -20.92 -3.65 10.00
C LEU A 28 -22.39 -4.10 10.02
N GLY A 29 -22.69 -5.30 9.48
CA GLY A 29 -24.06 -5.82 9.33
C GLY A 29 -24.54 -6.81 10.39
N CYS A 30 -23.74 -7.24 11.35
CA CYS A 30 -24.07 -8.36 12.27
C CYS A 30 -24.33 -8.00 13.74
N GLU A 31 -24.75 -6.79 14.08
CA GLU A 31 -25.19 -6.48 15.47
C GLU A 31 -26.63 -5.95 15.55
N HIS A 32 -27.58 -6.75 15.12
CA HIS A 32 -28.98 -6.56 15.56
C HIS A 32 -29.71 -7.89 15.63
N LYS A 33 -29.41 -8.70 16.67
CA LYS A 33 -30.38 -9.59 17.35
C LYS A 33 -29.72 -10.23 18.57
N HIS A 34 -30.15 -9.78 19.71
CA HIS A 34 -30.22 -10.32 21.06
C HIS A 34 -29.68 -9.35 22.11
N ALA A 35 -30.54 -8.38 22.46
CA ALA A 35 -30.49 -7.75 23.78
C ALA A 35 -31.06 -8.77 24.80
N ALA A 36 -30.19 -9.53 25.45
CA ALA A 36 -30.51 -10.26 26.67
C ALA A 36 -30.08 -9.45 27.88
N GLN A 37 -31.05 -9.13 28.73
CA GLN A 37 -30.90 -8.38 29.96
C GLN A 37 -29.81 -8.96 30.87
N ALA A 38 -28.91 -8.11 31.35
CA ALA A 38 -27.97 -8.44 32.41
C ALA A 38 -28.67 -8.40 33.78
N PRO A 39 -28.34 -9.32 34.71
CA PRO A 39 -28.89 -9.28 36.07
C PRO A 39 -28.17 -8.21 36.93
N PRO A 40 -28.82 -7.69 37.99
CA PRO A 40 -28.32 -6.56 38.76
C PRO A 40 -27.18 -6.96 39.72
N VAL A 41 -26.14 -6.10 39.78
CA VAL A 41 -24.99 -6.19 40.66
C VAL A 41 -25.37 -5.69 42.07
N PRO A 42 -25.05 -6.38 43.18
CA PRO A 42 -25.26 -5.87 44.55
C PRO A 42 -24.12 -4.92 44.96
N PRO A 43 -24.36 -3.99 45.91
CA PRO A 43 -23.42 -2.92 46.26
C PRO A 43 -22.25 -3.40 47.13
N GLN A 44 -21.04 -2.99 46.79
CA GLN A 44 -19.83 -3.16 47.60
C GLN A 44 -19.72 -2.03 48.66
N THR A 45 -19.64 -2.40 49.91
CA THR A 45 -19.25 -1.53 51.03
C THR A 45 -17.74 -1.46 51.17
N ALA A 46 -17.26 -0.22 51.25
CA ALA A 46 -15.87 0.12 51.56
C ALA A 46 -15.52 -0.28 53.02
N ASN A 47 -14.32 -0.81 53.25
CA ASN A 47 -13.56 -0.49 54.49
C ASN A 47 -12.04 -0.63 54.29
N VAL A 48 -11.37 0.27 54.96
CA VAL A 48 -9.97 0.68 54.94
C VAL A 48 -9.23 -0.05 56.11
N LYS A 49 -7.96 -0.47 55.93
CA LYS A 49 -6.77 -0.16 56.73
C LYS A 49 -5.73 -1.28 56.91
N HIS A 50 -4.49 -0.88 56.65
CA HIS A 50 -3.20 -1.13 57.31
C HIS A 50 -2.44 -2.47 57.10
N ALA A 51 -1.22 -2.29 56.56
CA ALA A 51 -0.01 -3.12 56.71
C ALA A 51 0.57 -2.95 58.14
N PRO A 52 1.65 -3.64 58.61
CA PRO A 52 2.74 -4.35 57.90
C PRO A 52 3.25 -5.62 58.65
N GLY A 53 4.25 -6.32 58.06
CA GLY A 53 5.22 -7.04 58.87
C GLY A 53 5.65 -8.43 58.40
N THR A 54 6.78 -8.49 57.80
CA THR A 54 8.01 -9.33 58.00
C THR A 54 7.94 -10.86 58.27
N GLU A 55 8.81 -11.49 57.51
CA GLU A 55 9.80 -12.52 57.86
C GLU A 55 9.51 -14.03 57.64
N LYS A 56 10.32 -14.56 56.75
CA LYS A 56 11.27 -15.67 56.80
C LYS A 56 10.80 -17.14 56.95
N SER A 57 11.36 -17.88 56.05
CA SER A 57 12.29 -19.01 56.23
C SER A 57 11.78 -20.43 55.96
N SER A 58 12.44 -21.01 55.00
CA SER A 58 13.13 -22.32 54.97
C SER A 58 12.35 -23.62 55.15
N GLY A 59 12.72 -24.56 54.27
CA GLY A 59 12.77 -25.97 54.65
C GLY A 59 12.53 -26.94 53.50
N GLN A 60 13.60 -27.47 53.01
CA GLN A 60 13.80 -28.72 52.29
C GLN A 60 12.96 -29.90 52.86
N ASP A 61 12.49 -30.84 52.02
CA ASP A 61 13.19 -32.10 51.82
C ASP A 61 12.47 -33.08 50.87
N LYS A 62 13.31 -33.83 50.24
CA LYS A 62 13.30 -35.03 49.42
C LYS A 62 12.31 -36.16 49.79
N ALA A 63 11.88 -36.90 48.79
CA ALA A 63 12.23 -38.28 48.44
C ALA A 63 11.11 -38.98 47.65
N SER A 64 11.39 -39.43 46.48
CA SER A 64 11.69 -40.80 46.01
C SER A 64 10.61 -41.88 46.24
N ALA A 65 10.04 -42.45 45.20
CA ALA A 65 10.27 -43.77 44.68
C ALA A 65 9.09 -44.40 43.91
N LYS A 66 9.43 -44.93 42.76
CA LYS A 66 9.04 -46.21 42.10
C LYS A 66 7.61 -46.49 41.64
N SER A 67 7.49 -46.49 40.32
CA SER A 67 7.18 -47.62 39.40
C SER A 67 5.97 -48.50 39.69
N GLU A 68 5.06 -48.54 38.67
CA GLU A 68 4.69 -49.79 38.06
C GLU A 68 3.97 -49.59 36.69
N SER A 69 4.24 -50.50 35.81
CA SER A 69 3.87 -50.58 34.40
C SER A 69 2.40 -50.96 34.20
N GLY A 70 1.75 -50.27 33.25
CA GLY A 70 0.47 -50.69 32.70
C GLY A 70 0.41 -50.34 31.21
N LYS A 71 0.61 -51.35 30.37
CA LYS A 71 0.45 -51.30 28.91
C LYS A 71 -1.03 -51.17 28.57
N ALA A 72 -1.40 -50.15 27.77
CA ALA A 72 -2.65 -50.11 27.01
C ALA A 72 -2.36 -49.64 25.57
N PRO A 73 -3.19 -49.99 24.57
CA PRO A 73 -2.74 -50.09 23.16
C PRO A 73 -2.70 -48.78 22.45
N ALA A 74 -1.82 -48.72 21.43
CA ALA A 74 -1.64 -47.60 20.52
C ALA A 74 -2.92 -47.32 19.72
N GLU A 75 -3.51 -46.16 19.94
CA GLU A 75 -4.44 -45.54 18.97
C GLU A 75 -3.64 -44.88 17.85
N SER A 76 -3.98 -45.26 16.63
CA SER A 76 -3.47 -44.66 15.40
C SER A 76 -3.85 -43.18 15.34
N PRO A 77 -3.00 -42.29 14.79
CA PRO A 77 -3.34 -40.90 14.62
C PRO A 77 -4.48 -40.77 13.59
N GLN A 78 -5.62 -40.29 14.04
CA GLN A 78 -6.70 -39.86 13.16
C GLN A 78 -6.19 -38.70 12.32
N SER A 79 -6.28 -38.87 10.99
CA SER A 79 -6.10 -37.81 10.02
C SER A 79 -6.97 -36.60 10.38
N PRO A 80 -6.48 -35.36 10.18
CA PRO A 80 -7.31 -34.19 10.43
C PRO A 80 -8.54 -34.26 9.52
N SER A 81 -9.71 -34.21 10.18
CA SER A 81 -11.02 -34.07 9.53
C SER A 81 -10.94 -32.98 8.49
N SER A 82 -11.21 -33.33 7.23
CA SER A 82 -11.47 -32.40 6.16
C SER A 82 -12.52 -31.42 6.65
N ALA A 83 -12.15 -30.15 6.79
CA ALA A 83 -13.09 -29.07 6.96
C ALA A 83 -14.12 -29.19 5.81
N GLN A 84 -15.35 -29.51 6.14
CA GLN A 84 -16.44 -29.46 5.19
C GLN A 84 -16.59 -27.99 4.80
N THR A 85 -16.11 -27.63 3.63
CA THR A 85 -16.47 -26.38 2.96
C THR A 85 -18.00 -26.41 2.81
N GLU A 86 -18.70 -25.48 3.44
CA GLU A 86 -20.11 -25.27 3.16
C GLU A 86 -20.29 -25.12 1.64
N PRO A 87 -21.39 -25.64 1.05
CA PRO A 87 -21.61 -25.50 -0.38
C PRO A 87 -21.66 -24.01 -0.72
N GLU A 88 -20.82 -23.61 -1.66
CA GLU A 88 -20.74 -22.23 -2.14
C GLU A 88 -22.13 -21.77 -2.61
N HIS A 89 -22.57 -20.60 -2.15
CA HIS A 89 -23.85 -20.03 -2.59
C HIS A 89 -23.83 -19.90 -4.12
N GLN A 90 -24.92 -20.28 -4.77
CA GLN A 90 -25.10 -20.09 -6.21
C GLN A 90 -26.34 -19.24 -6.43
N ILE A 91 -26.16 -18.07 -7.01
CA ILE A 91 -27.26 -17.14 -7.31
C ILE A 91 -28.24 -17.81 -8.28
N SER A 92 -29.50 -17.89 -7.88
CA SER A 92 -30.60 -18.38 -8.72
C SER A 92 -30.91 -17.37 -9.84
N PRO A 93 -31.57 -17.78 -10.93
CA PRO A 93 -32.00 -16.87 -11.99
C PRO A 93 -32.87 -15.69 -11.50
N GLN A 94 -33.69 -15.90 -10.47
CA GLN A 94 -34.56 -14.87 -9.88
C GLN A 94 -33.73 -13.85 -9.10
N GLU A 95 -32.78 -14.31 -8.29
CA GLU A 95 -31.83 -13.45 -7.56
C GLU A 95 -30.92 -12.66 -8.52
N ALA A 96 -30.49 -13.28 -9.62
CA ALA A 96 -29.72 -12.58 -10.66
C ALA A 96 -30.52 -11.46 -11.32
N GLU A 97 -31.82 -11.69 -11.61
CA GLU A 97 -32.70 -10.65 -12.17
C GLU A 97 -32.93 -9.51 -11.19
N GLU A 98 -33.09 -9.80 -9.90
CA GLU A 98 -33.23 -8.80 -8.85
C GLU A 98 -31.95 -7.98 -8.67
N LEU A 99 -30.80 -8.64 -8.63
CA LEU A 99 -29.50 -8.00 -8.58
C LEU A 99 -29.27 -7.11 -9.82
N PHE A 100 -29.67 -7.55 -11.01
CA PHE A 100 -29.58 -6.73 -12.22
C PHE A 100 -30.50 -5.50 -12.18
N ARG A 101 -31.64 -5.56 -11.54
CA ARG A 101 -32.52 -4.39 -11.33
C ARG A 101 -31.89 -3.39 -10.37
N SER A 102 -31.24 -3.86 -9.31
CA SER A 102 -30.57 -2.97 -8.34
C SER A 102 -29.43 -2.16 -8.95
N VAL A 103 -28.80 -2.62 -10.04
CA VAL A 103 -27.74 -1.85 -10.75
C VAL A 103 -28.22 -0.46 -11.17
N ASP A 104 -29.41 -0.33 -11.73
CA ASP A 104 -29.92 0.95 -12.21
C ASP A 104 -30.28 1.88 -11.04
N GLU A 105 -30.84 1.34 -9.95
CA GLU A 105 -31.15 2.10 -8.72
C GLU A 105 -29.89 2.59 -8.02
N ILE A 106 -28.88 1.72 -7.88
CA ILE A 106 -27.62 2.07 -7.26
C ILE A 106 -26.82 3.06 -8.13
N LEU A 107 -26.88 2.93 -9.47
CA LEU A 107 -26.27 3.89 -10.38
C LEU A 107 -26.89 5.30 -10.22
N GLN A 108 -28.22 5.38 -10.04
CA GLN A 108 -28.89 6.65 -9.76
C GLN A 108 -28.47 7.22 -8.40
N PHE A 109 -28.36 6.37 -7.38
CA PHE A 109 -27.85 6.76 -6.07
C PHE A 109 -26.44 7.36 -6.22
N ALA A 110 -25.51 6.63 -6.82
CA ALA A 110 -24.13 7.07 -7.01
C ALA A 110 -24.04 8.38 -7.83
N SER A 111 -24.88 8.53 -8.86
CA SER A 111 -24.95 9.76 -9.65
C SER A 111 -25.42 10.97 -8.83
N LYS A 112 -26.42 10.79 -7.98
CA LYS A 112 -26.92 11.84 -7.08
C LYS A 112 -25.89 12.17 -6.00
N ASP A 113 -25.18 11.17 -5.51
CA ASP A 113 -24.21 11.32 -4.45
C ASP A 113 -22.95 12.04 -4.93
N THR A 114 -22.50 11.78 -6.15
CA THR A 114 -21.28 12.36 -6.75
C THR A 114 -21.53 13.62 -7.57
N ASP A 115 -22.76 13.92 -7.97
CA ASP A 115 -23.16 14.87 -9.02
C ASP A 115 -22.57 14.54 -10.42
N LEU A 116 -22.05 13.31 -10.61
CA LEU A 116 -21.59 12.85 -11.92
C LEU A 116 -22.77 12.34 -12.75
N PRO A 117 -22.96 12.84 -14.01
CA PRO A 117 -24.13 12.49 -14.78
C PRO A 117 -24.06 11.08 -15.37
N ILE A 118 -25.20 10.38 -15.36
CA ILE A 118 -25.38 9.14 -16.12
C ILE A 118 -25.49 9.51 -17.60
N ARG A 119 -24.49 9.18 -18.41
CA ARG A 119 -24.46 9.45 -19.85
C ARG A 119 -24.88 8.26 -20.70
N ARG A 120 -24.79 7.04 -20.14
CA ARG A 120 -25.16 5.78 -20.79
C ARG A 120 -25.46 4.70 -19.77
N GLN A 121 -26.23 3.71 -20.18
CA GLN A 121 -26.44 2.52 -19.36
C GLN A 121 -25.15 1.75 -19.13
N VAL A 122 -24.98 1.17 -17.95
CA VAL A 122 -23.89 0.28 -17.61
C VAL A 122 -24.30 -1.14 -18.00
N LYS A 123 -23.48 -1.81 -18.79
CA LYS A 123 -23.67 -3.23 -19.07
C LYS A 123 -23.43 -4.03 -17.80
N ARG A 124 -24.15 -5.12 -17.63
CA ARG A 124 -24.07 -6.00 -16.45
C ARG A 124 -23.92 -7.44 -16.88
N ARG A 125 -23.13 -8.19 -16.15
CA ARG A 125 -22.89 -9.60 -16.43
C ARG A 125 -22.71 -10.35 -15.13
N LEU A 126 -23.32 -11.53 -15.02
CA LEU A 126 -22.99 -12.49 -13.98
C LEU A 126 -21.76 -13.31 -14.42
N THR A 127 -20.76 -13.38 -13.57
CA THR A 127 -19.46 -13.98 -13.87
C THR A 127 -19.18 -15.10 -12.86
N SER A 128 -18.72 -16.25 -13.32
CA SER A 128 -18.34 -17.38 -12.47
C SER A 128 -16.91 -17.20 -11.93
N ARG A 129 -16.58 -17.96 -10.87
CA ARG A 129 -15.21 -17.97 -10.30
C ARG A 129 -14.17 -18.36 -11.35
N ASP A 130 -14.45 -19.36 -12.16
CA ASP A 130 -13.53 -19.83 -13.22
C ASP A 130 -13.27 -18.75 -14.28
N GLU A 131 -14.31 -17.99 -14.67
CA GLU A 131 -14.16 -16.86 -15.60
C GLU A 131 -13.31 -15.75 -15.02
N VAL A 132 -13.45 -15.45 -13.71
CA VAL A 132 -12.61 -14.47 -13.02
C VAL A 132 -11.16 -14.94 -12.97
N VAL A 133 -10.92 -16.20 -12.60
CA VAL A 133 -9.58 -16.79 -12.59
C VAL A 133 -8.94 -16.74 -13.98
N ALA A 134 -9.67 -17.13 -15.01
CA ALA A 134 -9.19 -17.07 -16.40
C ALA A 134 -8.86 -15.63 -16.86
N TYR A 135 -9.68 -14.66 -16.43
CA TYR A 135 -9.43 -13.24 -16.70
C TYR A 135 -8.12 -12.77 -16.03
N ILE A 136 -7.92 -13.14 -14.75
CA ILE A 136 -6.70 -12.81 -14.00
C ILE A 136 -5.46 -13.41 -14.68
N GLU A 137 -5.49 -14.71 -14.94
CA GLU A 137 -4.36 -15.42 -15.56
C GLU A 137 -3.98 -14.86 -16.91
N LYS A 138 -4.97 -14.54 -17.75
CA LYS A 138 -4.75 -13.93 -19.06
C LYS A 138 -4.04 -12.57 -18.95
N HIS A 139 -4.48 -11.71 -18.03
CA HIS A 139 -3.91 -10.37 -17.92
C HIS A 139 -2.56 -10.34 -17.20
N MET A 140 -2.27 -11.32 -16.36
CA MET A 140 -0.96 -11.45 -15.70
C MET A 140 0.09 -12.17 -16.56
N GLY A 141 -0.33 -12.85 -17.62
CA GLY A 141 0.55 -13.58 -18.53
C GLY A 141 1.05 -12.78 -19.73
N GLU A 142 0.64 -11.52 -19.91
CA GLU A 142 1.14 -10.68 -21.01
C GLU A 142 2.61 -10.32 -20.77
N ASP A 143 3.50 -10.64 -21.72
CA ASP A 143 4.96 -10.60 -21.58
C ASP A 143 5.52 -9.24 -21.10
N GLU A 144 5.01 -8.12 -21.60
CA GLU A 144 5.47 -6.79 -21.19
C GLU A 144 5.15 -6.50 -19.70
N ASP A 145 3.98 -6.88 -19.24
CA ASP A 145 3.53 -6.60 -17.90
C ASP A 145 4.24 -7.50 -16.86
N ALA A 146 4.46 -8.77 -17.21
CA ALA A 146 5.25 -9.69 -16.42
C ALA A 146 6.71 -9.20 -16.24
N GLN A 147 7.32 -8.67 -17.31
CA GLN A 147 8.68 -8.11 -17.25
C GLN A 147 8.75 -6.86 -16.35
N ARG A 148 7.75 -5.99 -16.42
CA ARG A 148 7.67 -4.79 -15.56
C ARG A 148 7.48 -5.17 -14.09
N LEU A 149 6.61 -6.15 -13.82
CA LEU A 149 6.40 -6.66 -12.47
C LEU A 149 7.70 -7.22 -11.86
N ARG A 150 8.47 -7.97 -12.66
CA ARG A 150 9.79 -8.48 -12.23
C ARG A 150 10.79 -7.37 -11.97
N ARG A 151 10.80 -6.28 -12.76
CA ARG A 151 11.66 -5.13 -12.48
C ARG A 151 11.29 -4.47 -11.16
N SER A 152 10.01 -4.18 -10.95
CA SER A 152 9.50 -3.63 -9.69
C SER A 152 9.86 -4.51 -8.50
N GLU A 153 9.69 -5.83 -8.63
CA GLU A 153 10.06 -6.79 -7.58
C GLU A 153 11.54 -6.67 -7.21
N LEU A 154 12.45 -6.63 -8.19
CA LEU A 154 13.88 -6.55 -7.94
C LEU A 154 14.30 -5.23 -7.30
N VAL A 155 13.68 -4.12 -7.70
CA VAL A 155 13.92 -2.81 -7.07
C VAL A 155 13.41 -2.79 -5.63
N LEU A 156 12.20 -3.31 -5.37
CA LEU A 156 11.66 -3.44 -4.01
C LEU A 156 12.53 -4.33 -3.11
N LYS A 157 13.07 -5.43 -3.66
CA LYS A 157 14.05 -6.28 -2.97
C LYS A 157 15.34 -5.53 -2.67
N LYS A 158 15.80 -4.68 -3.60
CA LYS A 158 17.00 -3.87 -3.39
C LYS A 158 16.82 -2.84 -2.29
N PHE A 159 15.66 -2.20 -2.19
CA PHE A 159 15.29 -1.34 -1.06
C PHE A 159 15.01 -2.13 0.24
N GLY A 160 14.91 -3.45 0.16
CA GLY A 160 14.56 -4.31 1.29
C GLY A 160 13.08 -4.25 1.69
N LEU A 161 12.23 -3.71 0.83
CA LEU A 161 10.77 -3.64 1.02
C LEU A 161 10.07 -4.97 0.73
N LEU A 162 10.74 -5.86 -0.01
CA LEU A 162 10.36 -7.25 -0.18
C LEU A 162 11.51 -8.19 0.24
N PRO A 163 11.20 -9.35 0.85
CA PRO A 163 12.19 -10.39 1.07
C PRO A 163 12.87 -10.83 -0.24
N ARG A 164 14.15 -11.21 -0.17
CA ARG A 164 14.93 -11.56 -1.37
C ARG A 164 14.39 -12.78 -2.14
N ASP A 165 13.78 -13.71 -1.45
CA ASP A 165 13.17 -14.95 -1.96
C ASP A 165 11.67 -14.81 -2.29
N PHE A 166 11.07 -13.63 -2.10
CA PHE A 166 9.66 -13.40 -2.35
C PHE A 166 9.35 -13.46 -3.86
N ASP A 167 8.24 -14.11 -4.24
CA ASP A 167 7.72 -14.16 -5.61
C ASP A 167 6.45 -13.32 -5.69
N LEU A 168 6.59 -12.12 -6.21
CA LEU A 168 5.51 -11.14 -6.29
C LEU A 168 4.39 -11.60 -7.25
N GLN A 169 4.73 -12.22 -8.37
CA GLN A 169 3.74 -12.67 -9.35
C GLN A 169 2.88 -13.79 -8.76
N THR A 170 3.49 -14.81 -8.18
CA THR A 170 2.78 -15.92 -7.54
C THR A 170 1.90 -15.43 -6.40
N PHE A 171 2.42 -14.52 -5.56
CA PHE A 171 1.65 -13.91 -4.47
C PHE A 171 0.40 -13.19 -4.97
N LEU A 172 0.52 -12.37 -6.01
CA LEU A 172 -0.59 -11.58 -6.53
C LEU A 172 -1.69 -12.43 -7.15
N VAL A 173 -1.30 -13.46 -7.90
CA VAL A 173 -2.27 -14.44 -8.46
C VAL A 173 -3.05 -15.11 -7.33
N ALA A 174 -2.35 -15.55 -6.28
CA ALA A 174 -2.98 -16.21 -5.15
C ALA A 174 -3.94 -15.26 -4.39
N LEU A 175 -3.51 -14.02 -4.15
CA LEU A 175 -4.33 -13.01 -3.49
C LEU A 175 -5.59 -12.68 -4.28
N LEU A 176 -5.46 -12.48 -5.60
CA LEU A 176 -6.59 -12.15 -6.47
C LEU A 176 -7.63 -13.28 -6.52
N ARG A 177 -7.17 -14.55 -6.56
CA ARG A 177 -8.08 -15.71 -6.50
C ARG A 177 -8.86 -15.79 -5.19
N GLU A 178 -8.27 -15.32 -4.10
CA GLU A 178 -8.87 -15.35 -2.76
C GLU A 178 -9.90 -14.22 -2.55
N GLN A 179 -9.72 -13.05 -3.17
CA GLN A 179 -10.37 -11.82 -2.73
C GLN A 179 -11.24 -11.08 -3.78
N VAL A 180 -11.64 -11.68 -4.86
CA VAL A 180 -12.50 -10.99 -5.85
C VAL A 180 -13.93 -10.83 -5.34
N ALA A 181 -14.47 -9.59 -5.41
CA ALA A 181 -15.83 -9.25 -4.95
C ALA A 181 -16.79 -8.72 -6.04
N GLY A 182 -16.32 -8.49 -7.24
CA GLY A 182 -17.00 -7.85 -8.36
C GLY A 182 -16.07 -6.78 -8.96
N TYR A 183 -16.33 -6.35 -10.18
CA TYR A 183 -15.50 -5.30 -10.79
C TYR A 183 -16.17 -4.63 -12.00
N TYR A 184 -15.85 -3.36 -12.21
CA TYR A 184 -16.18 -2.64 -13.44
C TYR A 184 -15.02 -2.75 -14.45
N ASP A 185 -15.32 -3.19 -15.67
CA ASP A 185 -14.34 -3.22 -16.76
C ASP A 185 -14.52 -1.97 -17.66
N PRO A 186 -13.59 -1.01 -17.61
CA PRO A 186 -13.66 0.21 -18.39
C PRO A 186 -13.48 -0.01 -19.90
N LYS A 187 -12.95 -1.16 -20.35
CA LYS A 187 -12.83 -1.49 -21.78
C LYS A 187 -14.16 -1.94 -22.37
N THR A 188 -14.85 -2.84 -21.69
CA THR A 188 -16.15 -3.38 -22.13
C THR A 188 -17.34 -2.56 -21.65
N LYS A 189 -17.15 -1.62 -20.69
CA LYS A 189 -18.17 -0.82 -20.02
C LYS A 189 -19.19 -1.69 -19.28
N THR A 190 -18.69 -2.72 -18.63
CA THR A 190 -19.49 -3.76 -18.00
C THR A 190 -19.15 -3.86 -16.51
N VAL A 191 -20.17 -3.88 -15.66
CA VAL A 191 -20.01 -4.32 -14.27
C VAL A 191 -20.18 -5.85 -14.22
N ASN A 192 -19.22 -6.53 -13.61
CA ASN A 192 -19.18 -7.98 -13.46
C ASN A 192 -19.58 -8.34 -12.02
N LEU A 193 -20.70 -9.00 -11.91
CA LEU A 193 -21.30 -9.48 -10.66
C LEU A 193 -20.94 -10.93 -10.45
N LEU A 194 -20.78 -11.36 -9.21
CA LEU A 194 -20.27 -12.70 -8.92
C LEU A 194 -21.43 -13.67 -8.65
N SER A 195 -21.40 -14.83 -9.33
CA SER A 195 -22.47 -15.83 -9.23
C SER A 195 -22.49 -16.62 -7.90
N TRP A 196 -21.47 -16.44 -7.05
CA TRP A 196 -21.30 -17.20 -5.81
C TRP A 196 -21.37 -16.35 -4.53
N ILE A 197 -21.64 -15.05 -4.64
CA ILE A 197 -21.78 -14.14 -3.50
C ILE A 197 -23.25 -13.71 -3.39
N ASP A 198 -23.75 -13.70 -2.17
CA ASP A 198 -25.11 -13.25 -1.85
C ASP A 198 -25.40 -11.87 -2.46
N PRO A 199 -26.58 -11.66 -3.12
CA PRO A 199 -26.92 -10.40 -3.76
C PRO A 199 -26.89 -9.19 -2.84
N GLU A 200 -27.33 -9.31 -1.58
CA GLU A 200 -27.33 -8.20 -0.64
C GLU A 200 -25.91 -7.77 -0.24
N GLN A 201 -25.00 -8.74 -0.14
CA GLN A 201 -23.58 -8.46 0.13
C GLN A 201 -22.88 -7.78 -1.05
N GLN A 202 -23.38 -7.97 -2.28
CA GLN A 202 -22.82 -7.33 -3.46
C GLN A 202 -23.28 -5.87 -3.64
N LYS A 203 -24.39 -5.44 -3.07
CA LYS A 203 -24.95 -4.09 -3.28
C LYS A 203 -23.99 -2.94 -2.87
N PRO A 204 -23.33 -2.96 -1.71
CA PRO A 204 -22.33 -1.93 -1.38
C PRO A 204 -21.15 -1.90 -2.36
N VAL A 205 -20.67 -3.08 -2.78
CA VAL A 205 -19.62 -3.21 -3.81
C VAL A 205 -20.11 -2.65 -5.13
N LEU A 206 -21.37 -2.88 -5.50
CA LEU A 206 -21.97 -2.28 -6.70
C LEU A 206 -21.98 -0.75 -6.65
N ALA A 207 -22.24 -0.14 -5.51
CA ALA A 207 -22.19 1.31 -5.36
C ALA A 207 -20.77 1.84 -5.67
N HIS A 208 -19.75 1.13 -5.22
CA HIS A 208 -18.35 1.41 -5.55
C HIS A 208 -18.06 1.25 -7.06
N GLU A 209 -18.39 0.10 -7.65
CA GLU A 209 -18.10 -0.20 -9.06
C GLU A 209 -18.88 0.70 -10.03
N LEU A 210 -20.10 1.07 -9.69
CA LEU A 210 -20.91 1.98 -10.49
C LEU A 210 -20.41 3.43 -10.39
N THR A 211 -19.74 3.78 -9.29
CA THR A 211 -19.00 5.05 -9.21
C THR A 211 -17.88 5.09 -10.23
N HIS A 212 -17.11 4.01 -10.39
CA HIS A 212 -16.11 3.92 -11.46
C HIS A 212 -16.75 4.03 -12.86
N ALA A 213 -17.94 3.47 -13.06
CA ALA A 213 -18.66 3.65 -14.32
C ALA A 213 -19.02 5.11 -14.58
N LEU A 214 -19.43 5.89 -13.57
CA LEU A 214 -19.73 7.33 -13.68
C LEU A 214 -18.45 8.16 -13.93
N GLN A 215 -17.37 7.87 -13.21
CA GLN A 215 -16.07 8.47 -13.41
C GLN A 215 -15.57 8.23 -14.86
N ASP A 216 -15.67 6.99 -15.35
CA ASP A 216 -15.30 6.64 -16.72
C ASP A 216 -16.18 7.32 -17.76
N GLN A 217 -17.49 7.41 -17.53
CA GLN A 217 -18.42 8.12 -18.41
C GLN A 217 -18.13 9.62 -18.49
N SER A 218 -17.63 10.20 -17.39
CA SER A 218 -17.39 11.64 -17.28
C SER A 218 -16.00 12.05 -17.77
N PHE A 219 -14.97 11.23 -17.50
CA PHE A 219 -13.57 11.61 -17.68
C PHE A 219 -12.77 10.64 -18.56
N GLY A 220 -13.30 9.45 -18.85
CA GLY A 220 -12.58 8.41 -19.60
C GLY A 220 -11.38 7.90 -18.80
N LEU A 221 -11.63 7.11 -17.75
CA LEU A 221 -10.68 6.73 -16.72
C LEU A 221 -9.34 6.22 -17.28
N GLU A 222 -9.36 5.34 -18.27
CA GLU A 222 -8.11 4.83 -18.86
C GLU A 222 -7.24 5.93 -19.45
N LYS A 223 -7.84 6.89 -20.16
CA LYS A 223 -7.13 8.03 -20.73
C LYS A 223 -6.66 8.98 -19.63
N TRP A 224 -7.50 9.26 -18.64
CA TRP A 224 -7.19 10.16 -17.55
C TRP A 224 -6.04 9.62 -16.68
N MET A 225 -6.03 8.34 -16.36
CA MET A 225 -4.94 7.68 -15.61
C MET A 225 -3.59 7.74 -16.33
N LYS A 226 -3.60 7.85 -17.66
CA LYS A 226 -2.39 7.93 -18.49
C LYS A 226 -1.97 9.37 -18.84
N ALA A 227 -2.85 10.35 -18.61
CA ALA A 227 -2.63 11.72 -19.08
C ALA A 227 -1.42 12.37 -18.39
N GLY A 228 -0.46 12.87 -19.19
CA GLY A 228 0.73 13.58 -18.71
C GLY A 228 1.78 12.68 -18.02
N ILE A 229 1.59 11.36 -18.04
CA ILE A 229 2.58 10.44 -17.49
C ILE A 229 3.56 10.04 -18.59
N THR A 230 4.83 10.38 -18.40
CA THR A 230 5.91 10.00 -19.29
C THR A 230 6.26 8.52 -19.10
N ASP A 231 6.51 7.83 -20.21
CA ASP A 231 7.08 6.48 -20.16
C ASP A 231 8.59 6.59 -19.87
N LEU A 232 8.93 6.56 -18.58
CA LEU A 232 10.31 6.68 -18.13
C LEU A 232 11.22 5.57 -18.67
N GLU A 233 10.67 4.40 -19.00
CA GLU A 233 11.45 3.29 -19.56
C GLU A 233 12.03 3.63 -20.94
N LYS A 234 11.30 4.44 -21.72
CA LYS A 234 11.69 4.87 -23.09
C LYS A 234 12.43 6.18 -23.11
N THR A 235 12.44 6.92 -22.01
CA THR A 235 13.08 8.24 -21.91
C THR A 235 14.53 8.07 -21.47
N LYS A 236 15.48 8.43 -22.31
CA LYS A 236 16.93 8.27 -22.01
C LYS A 236 17.37 9.16 -20.86
N GLN A 237 17.09 10.45 -20.97
CA GLN A 237 17.35 11.44 -19.91
C GLN A 237 16.00 12.04 -19.49
N PRO A 238 15.41 11.57 -18.36
CA PRO A 238 14.17 12.13 -17.83
C PRO A 238 14.41 13.52 -17.25
N THR A 239 13.36 14.32 -17.27
CA THR A 239 13.33 15.63 -16.62
C THR A 239 12.77 15.51 -15.17
N PRO A 240 13.00 16.51 -14.31
CA PRO A 240 12.34 16.55 -13.00
C PRO A 240 10.82 16.42 -13.06
N ALA A 241 10.20 17.02 -14.09
CA ALA A 241 8.76 16.91 -14.32
C ALA A 241 8.31 15.47 -14.68
N ASP A 242 9.15 14.70 -15.35
CA ASP A 242 8.85 13.30 -15.65
C ASP A 242 8.84 12.46 -14.36
N ILE A 243 9.75 12.72 -13.44
CA ILE A 243 9.80 12.07 -12.12
C ILE A 243 8.58 12.48 -11.29
N GLU A 244 8.23 13.78 -11.24
CA GLU A 244 7.03 14.26 -10.55
C GLU A 244 5.77 13.57 -11.10
N ASN A 245 5.59 13.54 -12.43
CA ASN A 245 4.45 12.88 -13.07
C ASN A 245 4.42 11.37 -12.81
N ASP A 246 5.56 10.80 -12.50
CA ASP A 246 5.69 9.43 -12.13
C ASP A 246 4.93 9.14 -10.83
N GLU A 247 5.09 9.90 -9.78
CA GLU A 247 4.38 9.74 -8.51
C GLU A 247 2.88 10.00 -8.62
N ALA A 248 2.47 10.92 -9.50
CA ALA A 248 1.07 11.28 -9.72
C ALA A 248 0.15 10.10 -10.06
N SER A 249 0.69 9.01 -10.59
CA SER A 249 -0.09 7.80 -10.89
C SER A 249 -0.75 7.19 -9.65
N ALA A 250 -0.01 7.11 -8.55
CA ALA A 250 -0.52 6.59 -7.28
C ALA A 250 -1.53 7.54 -6.64
N ALA A 251 -1.25 8.86 -6.70
CA ALA A 251 -2.18 9.86 -6.21
C ALA A 251 -3.51 9.84 -6.96
N ARG A 252 -3.48 9.68 -8.29
CA ARG A 252 -4.71 9.54 -9.10
C ARG A 252 -5.50 8.29 -8.75
N GLN A 253 -4.82 7.17 -8.52
CA GLN A 253 -5.47 5.95 -8.08
C GLN A 253 -6.22 6.18 -6.76
N ALA A 254 -5.59 6.85 -5.80
CA ALA A 254 -6.23 7.16 -4.52
C ALA A 254 -7.46 8.08 -4.67
N VAL A 255 -7.48 9.01 -5.65
CA VAL A 255 -8.68 9.80 -5.96
C VAL A 255 -9.81 8.91 -6.47
N VAL A 256 -9.52 8.05 -7.44
CA VAL A 256 -10.52 7.18 -8.06
C VAL A 256 -11.16 6.25 -7.04
N GLU A 257 -10.32 5.53 -6.28
CA GLU A 257 -10.78 4.58 -5.27
C GLU A 257 -11.41 5.29 -4.06
N GLY A 258 -10.83 6.39 -3.61
CA GLY A 258 -11.35 7.17 -2.49
C GLY A 258 -12.76 7.70 -2.74
N GLN A 259 -13.04 8.21 -3.94
CA GLN A 259 -14.39 8.63 -4.32
C GLN A 259 -15.38 7.46 -4.32
N ALA A 260 -14.99 6.31 -4.86
CA ALA A 260 -15.83 5.13 -4.88
C ALA A 260 -16.09 4.59 -3.46
N MET A 261 -15.10 4.71 -2.55
CA MET A 261 -15.26 4.38 -1.13
C MET A 261 -16.24 5.30 -0.41
N VAL A 262 -16.20 6.61 -0.68
CA VAL A 262 -17.17 7.57 -0.12
C VAL A 262 -18.60 7.16 -0.51
N VAL A 263 -18.83 6.87 -1.79
CA VAL A 263 -20.16 6.47 -2.29
C VAL A 263 -20.62 5.14 -1.70
N LEU A 264 -19.70 4.16 -1.54
CA LEU A 264 -20.01 2.89 -0.87
C LEU A 264 -20.49 3.13 0.57
N VAL A 265 -19.77 3.98 1.33
CA VAL A 265 -20.14 4.30 2.71
C VAL A 265 -21.48 5.01 2.76
N ASP A 266 -21.69 6.01 1.91
CA ASP A 266 -22.94 6.76 1.87
C ASP A 266 -24.12 5.87 1.45
N TYR A 267 -23.91 4.90 0.56
CA TYR A 267 -24.92 3.89 0.22
C TYR A 267 -25.30 3.02 1.43
N MET A 268 -24.29 2.56 2.21
CA MET A 268 -24.54 1.77 3.42
C MET A 268 -25.27 2.57 4.52
N LEU A 269 -25.01 3.87 4.61
CA LEU A 269 -25.59 4.77 5.61
C LEU A 269 -26.96 5.30 5.21
N ALA A 270 -27.29 5.35 3.92
CA ALA A 270 -28.53 5.93 3.39
C ALA A 270 -29.82 5.44 4.08
N PRO A 271 -29.99 4.14 4.43
CA PRO A 271 -31.18 3.67 5.14
C PRO A 271 -31.37 4.31 6.53
N THR A 272 -30.29 4.83 7.14
CA THR A 272 -30.33 5.50 8.45
C THR A 272 -30.48 7.02 8.34
N GLY A 273 -30.50 7.56 7.11
CA GLY A 273 -30.48 9.00 6.85
C GLY A 273 -29.14 9.67 7.16
N GLN A 274 -28.08 8.89 7.31
CA GLN A 274 -26.72 9.37 7.56
C GLN A 274 -25.89 9.39 6.27
N SER A 275 -24.78 10.10 6.30
CA SER A 275 -23.76 10.12 5.26
C SER A 275 -22.38 10.31 5.91
N LEU A 276 -21.34 10.06 5.16
CA LEU A 276 -19.97 10.26 5.62
C LEU A 276 -19.73 11.72 6.05
N LEU A 277 -20.35 12.67 5.37
CA LEU A 277 -20.26 14.10 5.71
C LEU A 277 -20.81 14.41 7.10
N ASN A 278 -21.90 13.73 7.49
CA ASN A 278 -22.57 13.92 8.79
C ASN A 278 -22.00 13.01 9.89
N SER A 279 -21.20 12.02 9.54
CA SER A 279 -20.70 10.99 10.45
C SER A 279 -19.22 10.64 10.16
N PRO A 280 -18.28 11.62 10.24
CA PRO A 280 -16.89 11.42 9.84
C PRO A 280 -16.17 10.33 10.66
N GLN A 281 -16.62 10.05 11.90
CA GLN A 281 -16.07 8.96 12.72
C GLN A 281 -16.22 7.57 12.09
N ILE A 282 -17.13 7.41 11.12
CA ILE A 282 -17.35 6.14 10.41
C ILE A 282 -16.14 5.80 9.52
N VAL A 283 -15.40 6.80 9.03
CA VAL A 283 -14.18 6.56 8.24
C VAL A 283 -13.18 5.72 9.03
N GLU A 284 -12.93 6.08 10.30
CA GLU A 284 -12.00 5.33 11.14
C GLU A 284 -12.49 3.91 11.45
N ALA A 285 -13.78 3.75 11.70
CA ALA A 285 -14.38 2.43 11.91
C ALA A 285 -14.28 1.56 10.64
N LEU A 286 -14.52 2.15 9.47
CA LEU A 286 -14.37 1.46 8.18
C LEU A 286 -12.92 1.04 7.93
N LYS A 287 -11.96 1.95 8.13
CA LYS A 287 -10.53 1.64 7.97
C LYS A 287 -10.09 0.50 8.89
N ALA A 288 -10.56 0.50 10.15
CA ALA A 288 -10.32 -0.60 11.07
C ALA A 288 -10.98 -1.90 10.59
N GLY A 289 -12.22 -1.83 10.09
CA GLY A 289 -12.94 -2.95 9.50
C GLY A 289 -12.24 -3.54 8.28
N MET A 290 -11.69 -2.71 7.41
CA MET A 290 -10.88 -3.16 6.25
C MET A 290 -9.65 -3.96 6.68
N LEU A 291 -8.96 -3.53 7.76
CA LEU A 291 -7.82 -4.27 8.29
C LEU A 291 -8.24 -5.61 8.91
N VAL A 292 -9.38 -5.66 9.63
CA VAL A 292 -9.91 -6.90 10.20
C VAL A 292 -10.32 -7.86 9.09
N GLY A 293 -11.03 -7.36 8.08
CA GLY A 293 -11.50 -8.18 6.99
C GLY A 293 -10.39 -8.75 6.11
N THR A 294 -9.31 -7.99 5.87
CA THR A 294 -8.13 -8.53 5.20
C THR A 294 -7.40 -9.58 6.07
N ALA A 295 -7.65 -9.60 7.39
CA ALA A 295 -7.07 -10.60 8.28
C ALA A 295 -7.61 -12.02 8.04
N ASP A 296 -8.76 -12.19 7.39
CA ASP A 296 -9.28 -13.52 7.02
C ASP A 296 -8.53 -14.12 5.81
N SER A 297 -7.93 -13.29 4.97
CA SER A 297 -7.09 -13.74 3.86
C SER A 297 -5.74 -14.27 4.37
N ILE A 298 -5.43 -15.53 4.07
CA ILE A 298 -4.14 -16.14 4.40
C ILE A 298 -3.01 -15.44 3.64
N GLN A 299 -3.25 -15.12 2.37
CA GLN A 299 -2.27 -14.43 1.52
C GLN A 299 -1.96 -13.04 2.07
N PHE A 300 -2.99 -12.25 2.40
CA PHE A 300 -2.79 -10.91 2.93
C PHE A 300 -2.13 -10.89 4.30
N ARG A 301 -2.49 -11.81 5.22
CA ARG A 301 -1.83 -11.92 6.54
C ARG A 301 -0.33 -12.14 6.43
N ASN A 302 0.09 -12.98 5.48
CA ASN A 302 1.49 -13.35 5.28
C ASN A 302 2.24 -12.39 4.34
N ALA A 303 1.57 -11.39 3.77
CA ALA A 303 2.19 -10.43 2.88
C ALA A 303 3.24 -9.58 3.60
N PRO A 304 4.35 -9.21 2.93
CA PRO A 304 5.25 -8.16 3.38
C PRO A 304 4.50 -6.85 3.70
N ILE A 305 5.00 -6.09 4.68
CA ILE A 305 4.36 -4.83 5.11
C ILE A 305 4.14 -3.87 3.93
N TYR A 306 5.13 -3.76 3.04
CA TYR A 306 5.01 -2.91 1.86
C TYR A 306 3.80 -3.27 0.99
N LEU A 307 3.55 -4.56 0.75
CA LEU A 307 2.41 -4.99 -0.06
C LEU A 307 1.09 -4.75 0.67
N LYS A 308 1.01 -4.98 1.98
CA LYS A 308 -0.18 -4.68 2.77
C LYS A 308 -0.56 -3.20 2.66
N GLU A 309 0.41 -2.34 2.89
CA GLU A 309 0.20 -0.89 2.83
C GLU A 309 -0.07 -0.41 1.39
N ALA A 310 0.69 -0.89 0.39
CA ALA A 310 0.51 -0.50 -1.00
C ALA A 310 -0.86 -0.91 -1.55
N LEU A 311 -1.33 -2.13 -1.25
CA LEU A 311 -2.62 -2.62 -1.72
C LEU A 311 -3.80 -1.88 -1.07
N THR A 312 -3.65 -1.42 0.17
CA THR A 312 -4.71 -0.71 0.90
C THR A 312 -4.63 0.82 0.77
N PHE A 313 -3.49 1.36 0.31
CA PHE A 313 -3.25 2.80 0.20
C PHE A 313 -4.35 3.57 -0.55
N PRO A 314 -4.78 3.17 -1.77
CA PRO A 314 -5.76 3.93 -2.52
C PRO A 314 -7.12 4.02 -1.82
N TYR A 315 -7.46 3.02 -1.03
CA TYR A 315 -8.72 2.96 -0.30
C TYR A 315 -8.64 3.73 1.02
N ARG A 316 -7.64 3.42 1.86
CA ARG A 316 -7.51 3.98 3.21
C ARG A 316 -7.15 5.46 3.21
N TYR A 317 -6.14 5.85 2.42
CA TYR A 317 -5.76 7.25 2.30
C TYR A 317 -6.62 8.00 1.29
N GLY A 318 -7.14 7.29 0.27
CA GLY A 318 -8.05 7.87 -0.71
C GLY A 318 -9.37 8.33 -0.10
N ILE A 319 -9.97 7.54 0.79
CA ILE A 319 -11.21 7.96 1.48
C ILE A 319 -10.96 9.17 2.39
N ASP A 320 -9.84 9.20 3.13
CA ASP A 320 -9.44 10.33 3.97
C ASP A 320 -9.27 11.61 3.14
N PHE A 321 -8.57 11.50 2.01
CA PHE A 321 -8.37 12.60 1.07
C PHE A 321 -9.69 13.14 0.55
N VAL A 322 -10.55 12.27 0.00
CA VAL A 322 -11.83 12.69 -0.59
C VAL A 322 -12.76 13.26 0.48
N ALA A 323 -12.83 12.64 1.67
CA ALA A 323 -13.63 13.13 2.78
C ALA A 323 -13.19 14.54 3.24
N GLU A 324 -11.88 14.78 3.33
CA GLU A 324 -11.35 16.11 3.72
C GLU A 324 -11.63 17.16 2.64
N VAL A 325 -11.44 16.83 1.36
CA VAL A 325 -11.79 17.74 0.25
C VAL A 325 -13.30 18.01 0.23
N LEU A 326 -14.13 16.98 0.41
CA LEU A 326 -15.58 17.10 0.48
C LEU A 326 -16.01 18.03 1.62
N ASN A 327 -15.44 17.85 2.80
CA ASN A 327 -15.73 18.67 3.98
C ASN A 327 -15.30 20.13 3.81
N ARG A 328 -14.13 20.40 3.21
CA ARG A 328 -13.55 21.75 3.10
C ARG A 328 -13.96 22.51 1.86
N ARG A 329 -14.22 21.84 0.74
CA ARG A 329 -14.43 22.46 -0.57
C ARG A 329 -15.74 22.04 -1.23
N GLY A 330 -16.47 21.11 -0.62
CA GLY A 330 -17.75 20.60 -1.13
C GLY A 330 -17.64 19.57 -2.24
N LYS A 331 -18.79 19.08 -2.65
CA LYS A 331 -18.99 17.93 -3.53
C LYS A 331 -18.33 18.14 -4.92
N GLU A 332 -18.54 19.30 -5.53
CA GLU A 332 -17.98 19.59 -6.86
C GLU A 332 -16.45 19.40 -6.89
N MET A 333 -15.74 19.95 -5.88
CA MET A 333 -14.28 19.82 -5.81
C MET A 333 -13.85 18.39 -5.47
N ALA A 334 -14.58 17.71 -4.58
CA ALA A 334 -14.22 16.36 -4.15
C ALA A 334 -14.38 15.31 -5.28
N PHE A 335 -15.33 15.52 -6.20
CA PHE A 335 -15.57 14.61 -7.32
C PHE A 335 -15.01 15.17 -8.65
N ALA A 336 -15.74 16.03 -9.34
CA ALA A 336 -15.31 16.53 -10.66
C ALA A 336 -14.03 17.38 -10.61
N GLY A 337 -13.87 18.18 -9.55
CA GLY A 337 -12.70 19.05 -9.37
C GLY A 337 -11.39 18.29 -9.21
N ALA A 338 -11.39 17.18 -8.47
CA ALA A 338 -10.21 16.33 -8.30
C ALA A 338 -9.77 15.64 -9.61
N PHE A 339 -10.69 15.43 -10.56
CA PHE A 339 -10.33 14.97 -11.91
C PHE A 339 -9.74 16.09 -12.76
N SER A 340 -10.22 17.32 -12.60
CA SER A 340 -9.75 18.49 -13.36
C SER A 340 -8.41 19.02 -12.87
N ASN A 341 -8.15 18.92 -11.57
CA ASN A 341 -6.91 19.32 -10.91
C ASN A 341 -6.43 18.19 -9.97
N PRO A 342 -5.89 17.09 -10.53
CA PRO A 342 -5.53 15.94 -9.72
C PRO A 342 -4.34 16.23 -8.80
N PRO A 343 -4.30 15.57 -7.61
CA PRO A 343 -3.11 15.57 -6.79
C PRO A 343 -1.94 14.94 -7.57
N LYS A 344 -0.73 15.41 -7.29
CA LYS A 344 0.49 15.03 -8.01
C LYS A 344 1.39 14.09 -7.22
N THR A 345 1.23 14.03 -5.90
CA THR A 345 2.10 13.25 -5.00
C THR A 345 1.28 12.43 -4.03
N THR A 346 1.87 11.35 -3.52
CA THR A 346 1.31 10.58 -2.41
C THR A 346 1.23 11.43 -1.14
N ARG A 347 2.13 12.41 -0.97
CA ARG A 347 2.06 13.41 0.09
C ARG A 347 0.71 14.16 0.10
N GLN A 348 0.25 14.61 -1.06
CA GLN A 348 -1.03 15.31 -1.16
C GLN A 348 -2.23 14.42 -0.83
N ILE A 349 -2.09 13.12 -0.96
CA ILE A 349 -3.10 12.13 -0.55
C ILE A 349 -3.03 11.86 0.96
N MET A 350 -1.83 11.65 1.50
CA MET A 350 -1.61 11.33 2.91
C MET A 350 -1.84 12.55 3.82
N GLU A 351 -1.55 13.75 3.28
CA GLU A 351 -1.72 15.05 3.93
C GLU A 351 -2.60 15.97 3.08
N PRO A 352 -3.94 15.80 3.07
CA PRO A 352 -4.86 16.53 2.17
C PRO A 352 -4.76 18.06 2.25
N GLN A 353 -4.27 18.61 3.38
CA GLN A 353 -4.05 20.04 3.53
C GLN A 353 -3.01 20.59 2.54
N THR A 354 -2.01 19.78 2.14
CA THR A 354 -1.01 20.16 1.14
C THR A 354 -1.61 20.31 -0.25
N TYR A 355 -2.60 19.47 -0.60
CA TYR A 355 -3.40 19.64 -1.82
C TYR A 355 -4.30 20.88 -1.75
N LEU A 356 -5.00 21.06 -0.64
CA LEU A 356 -5.94 22.17 -0.44
C LEU A 356 -5.26 23.55 -0.38
N SER A 357 -4.02 23.62 0.09
CA SER A 357 -3.18 24.82 0.09
C SER A 357 -2.53 25.10 -1.28
N GLY A 358 -2.55 24.12 -2.18
CA GLY A 358 -1.88 24.22 -3.48
C GLY A 358 -0.36 24.07 -3.37
N GLU A 359 0.14 23.35 -2.36
CA GLU A 359 1.56 23.02 -2.25
C GLU A 359 2.03 22.30 -3.54
N ARG A 360 3.14 22.76 -4.09
CA ARG A 360 3.75 22.15 -5.27
C ARG A 360 4.97 21.36 -4.85
N PRO A 361 5.20 20.17 -5.44
CA PRO A 361 6.46 19.47 -5.29
C PRO A 361 7.61 20.37 -5.71
N GLU A 362 8.72 20.30 -5.00
CA GLU A 362 9.95 20.97 -5.41
C GLU A 362 10.69 20.09 -6.40
N PRO A 363 11.14 20.66 -7.56
CA PRO A 363 11.87 19.89 -8.54
C PRO A 363 13.15 19.28 -7.94
N MET A 364 13.38 18.00 -8.22
CA MET A 364 14.60 17.31 -7.82
C MET A 364 15.67 17.53 -8.89
N HIS A 365 16.92 17.78 -8.44
CA HIS A 365 18.05 17.79 -9.38
C HIS A 365 18.39 16.38 -9.83
N LEU A 366 18.55 16.17 -11.13
CA LEU A 366 18.87 14.87 -11.71
C LEU A 366 20.26 14.91 -12.36
N PRO A 367 21.12 13.90 -12.14
CA PRO A 367 22.40 13.79 -12.84
C PRO A 367 22.21 13.49 -14.34
N ASP A 368 23.27 13.65 -15.12
CA ASP A 368 23.31 13.19 -16.51
C ASP A 368 23.44 11.66 -16.55
N PHE A 369 22.32 10.96 -16.51
CA PHE A 369 22.30 9.50 -16.48
C PHE A 369 23.00 8.85 -17.69
N GLU A 370 23.00 9.46 -18.88
CA GLU A 370 23.70 8.89 -20.05
C GLU A 370 25.23 9.00 -19.89
N HIS A 371 25.72 10.11 -19.36
CA HIS A 371 27.14 10.35 -19.18
C HIS A 371 27.71 9.64 -17.94
N ASP A 372 27.03 9.75 -16.80
CA ASP A 372 27.55 9.27 -15.52
C ASP A 372 27.47 7.76 -15.38
N PHE A 373 26.39 7.18 -15.91
CA PHE A 373 26.21 5.73 -15.92
C PHE A 373 26.68 5.06 -17.22
N LYS A 374 27.69 5.62 -17.90
CA LYS A 374 28.19 5.10 -19.20
C LYS A 374 28.60 3.63 -19.17
N HIS A 375 29.02 3.08 -18.00
CA HIS A 375 29.42 1.68 -17.81
C HIS A 375 28.25 0.79 -17.33
N TYR A 376 27.10 1.38 -17.13
CA TYR A 376 25.89 0.69 -16.69
C TYR A 376 24.82 0.67 -17.77
N GLU A 377 23.98 -0.34 -17.72
CA GLU A 377 22.73 -0.41 -18.45
C GLU A 377 21.61 -0.14 -17.46
N ARG A 378 20.75 0.84 -17.79
CA ARG A 378 19.60 1.18 -16.95
C ARG A 378 18.67 -0.01 -16.83
N PHE A 379 18.36 -0.38 -15.61
CA PHE A 379 17.39 -1.42 -15.27
C PHE A 379 15.99 -0.81 -15.03
N ASP A 380 15.94 0.26 -14.24
CA ASP A 380 14.70 0.96 -13.90
C ASP A 380 14.97 2.38 -13.38
N ILE A 381 13.95 3.24 -13.42
CA ILE A 381 13.98 4.60 -12.86
C ILE A 381 12.57 5.00 -12.44
N GLY A 382 12.44 5.77 -11.36
CA GLY A 382 11.14 6.24 -10.89
C GLY A 382 11.19 7.15 -9.69
N ALA A 383 10.05 7.69 -9.32
CA ALA A 383 9.88 8.45 -8.09
C ALA A 383 9.81 7.51 -6.87
N ILE A 384 10.31 8.00 -5.73
CA ILE A 384 10.05 7.48 -4.40
C ILE A 384 9.17 8.51 -3.69
N GLY A 385 7.91 8.18 -3.46
CA GLY A 385 6.94 9.06 -2.85
C GLY A 385 6.98 9.06 -1.32
N GLU A 386 6.23 9.98 -0.70
CA GLU A 386 6.07 10.02 0.76
C GLU A 386 5.55 8.69 1.30
N PHE A 387 4.64 8.04 0.57
CA PHE A 387 4.14 6.71 0.93
C PHE A 387 5.24 5.66 1.01
N ASP A 388 6.12 5.59 -0.01
CA ASP A 388 7.20 4.60 -0.04
C ASP A 388 8.18 4.81 1.13
N VAL A 389 8.48 6.08 1.41
CA VAL A 389 9.34 6.47 2.53
C VAL A 389 8.68 6.14 3.87
N ALA A 390 7.38 6.40 4.03
CA ALA A 390 6.63 6.07 5.24
C ALA A 390 6.70 4.56 5.55
N VAL A 391 6.50 3.72 4.52
CA VAL A 391 6.57 2.25 4.70
C VAL A 391 8.00 1.79 4.96
N LEU A 392 9.00 2.39 4.31
CA LEU A 392 10.40 2.07 4.55
C LEU A 392 10.81 2.37 6.00
N ILE A 393 10.44 3.52 6.51
CA ILE A 393 10.73 3.90 7.90
C ILE A 393 9.97 2.98 8.87
N ASP A 394 8.68 2.72 8.62
CA ASP A 394 7.86 1.84 9.46
C ASP A 394 8.44 0.42 9.56
N GLN A 395 8.88 -0.13 8.44
CA GLN A 395 9.46 -1.47 8.39
C GLN A 395 10.74 -1.61 9.23
N TYR A 396 11.55 -0.56 9.32
CA TYR A 396 12.85 -0.64 9.98
C TYR A 396 12.89 -0.04 11.37
N GLU A 397 12.10 0.99 11.65
CA GLU A 397 12.12 1.73 12.92
C GLU A 397 10.74 1.82 13.59
N GLY A 398 9.68 1.31 12.94
CA GLY A 398 8.32 1.25 13.47
C GLY A 398 7.48 2.48 13.18
N ALA A 399 6.16 2.29 13.38
CA ALA A 399 5.13 3.22 12.96
C ALA A 399 5.21 4.60 13.63
N ASP A 400 5.69 4.70 14.87
CA ASP A 400 5.78 5.97 15.59
C ASP A 400 6.88 6.87 15.01
N ILE A 401 8.05 6.28 14.69
CA ILE A 401 9.15 7.02 14.03
C ILE A 401 8.73 7.40 12.62
N SER A 402 8.09 6.47 11.90
CA SER A 402 7.56 6.73 10.56
C SER A 402 6.62 7.94 10.56
N LYS A 403 5.60 7.97 11.41
CA LYS A 403 4.62 9.08 11.52
C LYS A 403 5.25 10.43 11.84
N ASN A 404 6.37 10.44 12.56
CA ASN A 404 7.06 11.67 12.91
C ASN A 404 8.00 12.16 11.80
N LEU A 405 8.47 11.27 10.91
CA LEU A 405 9.52 11.61 9.95
C LEU A 405 9.00 11.78 8.52
N TYR A 406 8.11 10.89 8.02
CA TYR A 406 7.65 10.97 6.64
C TYR A 406 6.98 12.30 6.26
N PRO A 407 6.25 13.04 7.15
CA PRO A 407 5.63 14.32 6.77
C PRO A 407 6.65 15.41 6.38
N HIS A 408 7.92 15.16 6.65
CA HIS A 408 9.03 16.05 6.30
C HIS A 408 9.67 15.73 4.94
N TRP A 409 9.23 14.67 4.25
CA TRP A 409 9.66 14.37 2.89
C TRP A 409 9.20 15.47 1.91
N ARG A 410 10.06 15.81 0.92
CA ARG A 410 9.77 16.85 -0.09
C ARG A 410 9.95 16.38 -1.53
N GLY A 411 10.65 15.28 -1.74
CA GLY A 411 10.89 14.70 -3.06
C GLY A 411 11.83 13.51 -2.98
N GLY A 412 11.80 12.66 -4.01
CA GLY A 412 12.73 11.54 -4.10
C GLY A 412 12.63 10.80 -5.42
N TYR A 413 13.76 10.28 -5.88
CA TYR A 413 13.83 9.41 -7.06
C TYR A 413 14.89 8.33 -6.87
N TYR A 414 14.78 7.28 -7.66
CA TYR A 414 15.80 6.25 -7.77
C TYR A 414 16.19 6.00 -9.22
N TYR A 415 17.40 5.54 -9.41
CA TYR A 415 17.92 5.00 -10.65
C TYR A 415 18.58 3.65 -10.36
N ALA A 416 18.06 2.59 -10.95
CA ALA A 416 18.58 1.24 -10.81
C ALA A 416 19.25 0.81 -12.11
N ALA A 417 20.43 0.19 -12.01
CA ALA A 417 21.22 -0.18 -13.17
C ALA A 417 22.04 -1.46 -12.92
N ARG A 418 22.58 -2.04 -13.98
CA ARG A 418 23.57 -3.13 -13.90
C ARG A 418 24.79 -2.80 -14.74
N PRO A 419 25.97 -3.29 -14.37
CA PRO A 419 27.14 -3.20 -15.24
C PRO A 419 26.86 -3.77 -16.63
N LYS A 420 27.25 -3.06 -17.69
CA LYS A 420 27.03 -3.51 -19.07
C LYS A 420 27.65 -4.87 -19.31
N GLY A 421 26.89 -5.77 -19.91
CA GLY A 421 27.33 -7.12 -20.25
C GLY A 421 27.31 -8.13 -19.09
N ASP A 422 26.88 -7.74 -17.89
CA ASP A 422 26.76 -8.66 -16.76
C ASP A 422 25.34 -8.60 -16.15
N ALA A 423 24.43 -9.38 -16.72
CA ALA A 423 23.05 -9.51 -16.21
C ALA A 423 22.96 -10.22 -14.84
N SER A 424 24.06 -10.88 -14.40
CA SER A 424 24.13 -11.59 -13.12
C SER A 424 24.64 -10.72 -11.98
N ALA A 425 25.25 -9.55 -12.29
CA ALA A 425 25.71 -8.62 -11.29
C ALA A 425 24.58 -8.16 -10.35
N PRO A 426 24.90 -7.87 -9.09
CA PRO A 426 23.97 -7.20 -8.20
C PRO A 426 23.38 -5.93 -8.83
N LEU A 427 22.11 -5.65 -8.52
CA LEU A 427 21.49 -4.41 -8.97
C LEU A 427 22.16 -3.22 -8.25
N ALA A 428 22.72 -2.30 -9.01
CA ALA A 428 23.20 -1.03 -8.50
C ALA A 428 22.02 -0.06 -8.36
N LEU A 429 22.06 0.80 -7.34
CA LEU A 429 21.01 1.75 -7.01
C LEU A 429 21.60 3.11 -6.65
N LEU A 430 21.13 4.15 -7.31
CA LEU A 430 21.17 5.53 -6.83
C LEU A 430 19.80 5.88 -6.28
N TYR A 431 19.73 6.37 -5.05
CA TYR A 431 18.51 6.92 -4.46
C TYR A 431 18.82 8.31 -3.89
N VAL A 432 18.02 9.29 -4.28
CA VAL A 432 18.14 10.68 -3.78
C VAL A 432 16.81 11.09 -3.18
N SER A 433 16.86 11.67 -1.99
CA SER A 433 15.67 12.20 -1.31
C SER A 433 15.92 13.57 -0.72
N ARG A 434 14.90 14.42 -0.73
CA ARG A 434 14.91 15.76 -0.15
C ARG A 434 13.91 15.87 1.00
N TRP A 435 14.29 16.62 2.02
CA TRP A 435 13.59 16.74 3.28
C TRP A 435 13.29 18.21 3.61
N SER A 436 12.44 18.47 4.60
CA SER A 436 12.07 19.82 4.98
C SER A 436 13.22 20.65 5.57
N ASN A 437 14.26 19.98 6.06
CA ASN A 437 15.49 20.60 6.60
C ASN A 437 16.57 19.55 6.81
N ALA A 438 17.79 19.99 7.12
CA ALA A 438 18.97 19.15 7.31
C ALA A 438 18.84 18.16 8.49
N GLU A 439 18.11 18.49 9.55
CA GLU A 439 17.91 17.61 10.70
C GLU A 439 17.09 16.37 10.26
N ARG A 440 16.00 16.58 9.53
CA ARG A 440 15.16 15.49 9.01
C ARG A 440 15.86 14.65 7.96
N ALA A 441 16.71 15.26 7.14
CA ALA A 441 17.59 14.52 6.23
C ALA A 441 18.54 13.59 7.00
N ALA A 442 19.18 14.11 8.06
CA ALA A 442 20.10 13.33 8.90
C ALA A 442 19.40 12.20 9.67
N GLU A 443 18.18 12.42 10.14
CA GLU A 443 17.36 11.37 10.77
C GLU A 443 17.02 10.26 9.77
N PHE A 444 16.60 10.61 8.55
CA PHE A 444 16.30 9.61 7.53
C PHE A 444 17.55 8.83 7.09
N ALA A 445 18.68 9.51 6.92
CA ALA A 445 19.94 8.86 6.59
C ALA A 445 20.35 7.83 7.66
N ALA A 446 20.10 8.12 8.94
CA ALA A 446 20.33 7.19 10.04
C ALA A 446 19.39 5.95 9.93
N VAL A 447 18.10 6.13 9.64
CA VAL A 447 17.15 5.03 9.39
C VAL A 447 17.63 4.16 8.24
N TYR A 448 18.06 4.79 7.13
CA TYR A 448 18.55 4.04 5.96
C TYR A 448 19.81 3.23 6.30
N ALA A 449 20.78 3.82 7.00
CA ALA A 449 21.99 3.12 7.46
C ALA A 449 21.66 1.94 8.37
N GLN A 450 20.71 2.10 9.31
CA GLN A 450 20.25 1.05 10.21
C GLN A 450 19.51 -0.09 9.49
N SER A 451 18.99 0.15 8.29
CA SER A 451 18.39 -0.89 7.46
C SER A 451 19.43 -1.86 6.87
N LEU A 452 20.68 -1.43 6.67
CA LEU A 452 21.72 -2.21 5.97
C LEU A 452 22.00 -3.58 6.60
N PRO A 453 22.24 -3.72 7.92
CA PRO A 453 22.47 -5.04 8.53
C PRO A 453 21.22 -5.94 8.53
N LYS A 454 20.04 -5.39 8.31
CA LYS A 454 18.79 -6.15 8.17
C LYS A 454 18.57 -6.64 6.72
N ARG A 455 19.17 -5.96 5.73
CA ARG A 455 19.04 -6.23 4.28
C ARG A 455 20.17 -7.08 3.73
N TYR A 456 21.38 -6.93 4.27
CA TYR A 456 22.62 -7.57 3.82
C TYR A 456 23.10 -8.57 4.85
N LYS A 457 23.66 -9.69 4.40
CA LYS A 457 24.28 -10.70 5.29
C LYS A 457 25.54 -10.15 5.96
N ARG A 458 26.24 -9.25 5.29
CA ARG A 458 27.42 -8.55 5.77
C ARG A 458 27.26 -7.07 5.44
N ALA A 459 27.36 -6.23 6.44
CA ALA A 459 27.44 -4.78 6.27
C ALA A 459 28.39 -4.26 7.36
N HIS A 460 29.45 -3.58 6.98
CA HIS A 460 30.37 -2.96 7.92
C HIS A 460 30.86 -1.62 7.38
N GLU A 461 30.90 -0.64 8.25
CA GLU A 461 31.33 0.71 7.91
C GLU A 461 32.84 0.73 7.66
N THR A 462 33.27 1.37 6.57
CA THR A 462 34.69 1.52 6.20
C THR A 462 35.30 2.68 6.96
N GLY A 463 36.53 2.47 7.52
CA GLY A 463 37.24 3.51 8.25
C GLY A 463 36.86 3.67 9.73
N SER A 464 35.92 2.89 10.26
CA SER A 464 35.58 2.85 11.68
C SER A 464 36.33 1.71 12.39
N GLU A 465 37.19 2.04 13.37
CA GLU A 465 37.81 1.02 14.24
C GLU A 465 36.80 0.27 15.13
N GLN A 466 35.59 0.81 15.31
CA GLN A 466 34.52 0.26 16.15
C GLN A 466 33.45 -0.52 15.37
N GLY A 467 33.60 -0.72 14.15
CA GLY A 467 33.08 -1.67 13.12
C GLY A 467 31.63 -2.15 13.15
N HIS A 468 30.80 -1.96 14.18
CA HIS A 468 29.50 -2.63 14.29
C HIS A 468 28.40 -1.82 15.00
N ASN A 469 28.56 -0.52 15.17
CA ASN A 469 27.49 0.28 15.79
C ASN A 469 26.61 0.92 14.71
N PHE A 470 25.41 0.36 14.50
CA PHE A 470 24.37 0.91 13.63
C PHE A 470 23.28 1.69 14.41
N ASN A 471 23.55 2.05 15.65
CA ASN A 471 22.61 2.79 16.47
C ASN A 471 22.84 4.30 16.31
N PHE A 472 22.45 4.83 15.16
CA PHE A 472 22.49 6.26 14.86
C PHE A 472 21.13 6.88 15.14
N GLN A 473 21.07 8.02 15.79
CA GLN A 473 19.87 8.87 15.81
C GLN A 473 19.85 9.81 14.60
N THR A 474 21.02 10.29 14.20
CA THR A 474 21.24 11.13 13.02
C THR A 474 22.53 10.71 12.34
N LEU A 475 22.59 10.84 11.02
CA LEU A 475 23.77 10.61 10.20
C LEU A 475 24.01 11.83 9.32
N THR A 476 25.21 12.42 9.36
CA THR A 476 25.55 13.63 8.60
C THR A 476 26.87 13.46 7.85
N GLY A 477 26.99 14.07 6.67
CA GLY A 477 28.15 13.93 5.81
C GLY A 477 28.22 12.56 5.13
N LYS A 478 29.41 12.22 4.62
CA LYS A 478 29.62 11.01 3.81
C LYS A 478 30.07 9.84 4.66
N HIS A 479 29.32 8.74 4.56
CA HIS A 479 29.60 7.46 5.19
C HIS A 479 29.60 6.34 4.14
N ALA A 480 30.44 5.32 4.33
CA ALA A 480 30.53 4.22 3.40
C ALA A 480 30.57 2.88 4.13
N TRP A 481 29.86 1.90 3.59
CA TRP A 481 29.82 0.52 4.06
C TRP A 481 30.23 -0.43 2.94
N LEU A 482 30.77 -1.58 3.32
CA LEU A 482 31.00 -2.69 2.41
C LEU A 482 30.03 -3.82 2.72
N THR A 483 29.32 -4.27 1.68
CA THR A 483 28.37 -5.40 1.73
C THR A 483 28.82 -6.54 0.81
N GLU A 484 28.13 -7.69 0.84
CA GLU A 484 28.37 -8.76 -0.12
C GLU A 484 27.98 -8.41 -1.56
N GLU A 485 27.19 -7.35 -1.77
CA GLU A 485 26.79 -6.87 -3.10
C GLU A 485 27.64 -5.67 -3.59
N GLY A 486 28.59 -5.22 -2.79
CA GLY A 486 29.44 -4.08 -3.10
C GLY A 486 29.34 -2.93 -2.10
N PRO A 487 29.89 -1.77 -2.44
CA PRO A 487 29.88 -0.60 -1.56
C PRO A 487 28.45 -0.02 -1.43
N VAL A 488 28.20 0.60 -0.27
CA VAL A 488 27.06 1.48 -0.02
C VAL A 488 27.60 2.79 0.50
N VAL A 489 27.28 3.88 -0.16
CA VAL A 489 27.61 5.24 0.26
C VAL A 489 26.33 5.96 0.61
N ILE A 490 26.29 6.60 1.77
CA ILE A 490 25.23 7.52 2.19
C ILE A 490 25.89 8.87 2.42
N ASP A 491 25.46 9.88 1.71
CA ASP A 491 25.98 11.25 1.87
C ASP A 491 24.82 12.22 2.11
N VAL A 492 25.01 13.11 3.09
CA VAL A 492 23.99 14.07 3.54
C VAL A 492 24.55 15.48 3.43
N VAL A 493 24.00 16.25 2.49
CA VAL A 493 24.37 17.67 2.30
C VAL A 493 23.11 18.53 2.39
N GLY A 494 23.05 19.38 3.41
CA GLY A 494 21.87 20.21 3.66
C GLY A 494 20.63 19.35 3.94
N ASP A 495 19.57 19.56 3.19
CA ASP A 495 18.29 18.85 3.29
C ASP A 495 18.20 17.62 2.36
N THR A 496 19.28 17.25 1.71
CA THR A 496 19.33 16.20 0.69
C THR A 496 20.16 15.01 1.16
N VAL A 497 19.61 13.80 0.96
CA VAL A 497 20.29 12.52 1.20
C VAL A 497 20.48 11.82 -0.13
N LEU A 498 21.73 11.44 -0.42
CA LEU A 498 22.10 10.59 -1.53
C LEU A 498 22.52 9.22 -1.00
N VAL A 499 22.02 8.18 -1.61
CA VAL A 499 22.42 6.79 -1.36
C VAL A 499 22.86 6.16 -2.66
N ALA A 500 24.10 5.67 -2.71
CA ALA A 500 24.65 4.89 -3.80
C ALA A 500 24.95 3.47 -3.33
N GLU A 501 24.28 2.46 -3.88
CA GLU A 501 24.52 1.05 -3.54
C GLU A 501 25.04 0.29 -4.76
N SER A 502 26.11 -0.48 -4.57
CA SER A 502 26.73 -1.34 -5.61
C SER A 502 27.19 -0.57 -6.86
N LEU A 503 27.40 0.73 -6.78
CA LEU A 503 28.01 1.57 -7.80
C LEU A 503 29.52 1.58 -7.60
N ASP A 504 30.28 1.72 -8.72
CA ASP A 504 31.71 1.97 -8.64
C ASP A 504 32.02 3.40 -8.15
N GLN A 505 33.24 3.62 -7.68
CA GLN A 505 33.65 4.89 -7.08
C GLN A 505 33.56 6.07 -8.07
N ASP A 506 33.96 5.86 -9.33
CA ASP A 506 33.97 6.92 -10.36
C ASP A 506 32.54 7.39 -10.65
N THR A 507 31.58 6.46 -10.76
CA THR A 507 30.16 6.77 -10.95
C THR A 507 29.59 7.45 -9.70
N THR A 508 29.92 6.95 -8.50
CA THR A 508 29.46 7.54 -7.23
C THR A 508 29.91 8.99 -7.09
N ASP A 509 31.20 9.26 -7.30
CA ASP A 509 31.78 10.62 -7.17
C ASP A 509 31.15 11.61 -8.18
N LYS A 510 30.84 11.16 -9.39
CA LYS A 510 30.17 12.00 -10.41
C LYS A 510 28.75 12.37 -10.00
N VAL A 511 27.94 11.37 -9.62
CA VAL A 511 26.55 11.64 -9.24
C VAL A 511 26.45 12.47 -7.97
N GLU A 512 27.36 12.29 -7.00
CA GLU A 512 27.46 13.16 -5.82
C GLU A 512 27.74 14.61 -6.24
N HIS A 513 28.73 14.81 -7.09
CA HIS A 513 29.08 16.16 -7.56
C HIS A 513 27.91 16.85 -8.25
N GLU A 514 27.18 16.15 -9.13
CA GLU A 514 26.06 16.73 -9.85
C GLU A 514 24.86 16.98 -8.95
N VAL A 515 24.49 16.02 -8.10
CA VAL A 515 23.33 16.14 -7.19
C VAL A 515 23.52 17.27 -6.18
N PHE A 516 24.74 17.46 -5.67
CA PHE A 516 25.00 18.48 -4.64
C PHE A 516 25.49 19.83 -5.17
N ALA A 517 25.80 19.95 -6.47
CA ALA A 517 26.28 21.22 -7.05
C ALA A 517 25.33 22.41 -6.80
N GLU A 518 24.02 22.22 -6.83
CA GLU A 518 23.06 23.28 -6.57
C GLU A 518 22.80 23.53 -5.08
N VAL A 519 22.98 22.52 -4.22
CA VAL A 519 22.80 22.67 -2.78
C VAL A 519 23.89 23.58 -2.19
N GLU A 520 25.08 23.58 -2.78
CA GLU A 520 26.20 24.46 -2.38
C GLU A 520 26.03 25.91 -2.87
N ILE A 521 25.35 26.14 -4.00
CA ILE A 521 25.13 27.48 -4.57
C ILE A 521 24.02 28.23 -3.80
N ALA A 522 23.10 27.50 -3.17
CA ALA A 522 21.98 28.07 -2.40
C ALA A 522 22.36 28.51 -0.96
N LYS A 523 23.60 28.28 -0.52
CA LYS A 523 24.19 28.77 0.74
C LYS A 523 24.91 30.09 0.54
#